data_1d03df1c2ce36b0d0bab61f6e7268d29
#
_entry.id   1d03df1c2ce36b0d0bab61f6e7268d29
#
_cell.length_a   1.000
_cell.length_b   1.000
_cell.length_c   1.000
_cell.angle_alpha   90.00
_cell.angle_beta   90.00
_cell.angle_gamma   90.00
#
_symmetry.space_group_name_H-M   'P 1'
#
loop_
_entity.id
_entity.type
_entity.pdbx_description
1 polymer ?
#
loop_
_entity_poly.entity_id
_entity_poly.type
_entity_poly.pdbx_seq_one_letter_code
_entity_poly.pdbx_strand_id
1 'polypeptide(L)'
;MLTKRIIPCLDIKDGRTVKGVNFAELRDAGDPIELAALYALQGADELVFLDITATVEKRKTLSELVNKIAHKINIPFTVGGGIKTEEDVSVLLQNGADKISINTAAYMDPTIIKSFAKNFGSQSVVLAIDTKCEADGHWYVYLNGGRQKTDTLTTEWAKKAVDLGAGEILLTSMNHDGTKQGFALDITATLSSSLPVPIIASGGGGVSSHFYDVFTTGKADAALAASIFHYKELAIPDLKQYLNNKGIPIRL
;
A
#
# COMPACT_ATOMS: atom_id res chain seq x y z
N MET A 1 7.15 -17.32 -13.95
CA MET A 1 6.22 -16.88 -12.88
C MET A 1 6.78 -15.57 -12.35
N LEU A 2 5.95 -14.53 -12.14
CA LEU A 2 6.40 -13.27 -11.58
C LEU A 2 6.78 -13.45 -10.11
N THR A 3 7.83 -12.75 -9.66
CA THR A 3 8.25 -12.77 -8.25
C THR A 3 7.26 -12.01 -7.38
N LYS A 4 7.02 -12.52 -6.17
CA LYS A 4 6.23 -11.83 -5.15
C LYS A 4 7.03 -10.69 -4.53
N ARG A 5 6.37 -9.60 -4.13
CA ARG A 5 7.01 -8.38 -3.61
C ARG A 5 6.76 -8.23 -2.12
N ILE A 6 7.81 -7.85 -1.39
CA ILE A 6 7.74 -7.43 0.01
C ILE A 6 7.86 -5.91 0.04
N ILE A 7 6.84 -5.24 0.58
CA ILE A 7 6.68 -3.79 0.52
C ILE A 7 6.59 -3.20 1.93
N PRO A 8 7.65 -2.59 2.47
CA PRO A 8 7.56 -1.75 3.65
C PRO A 8 6.71 -0.50 3.39
N CYS A 9 5.81 -0.18 4.35
CA CYS A 9 5.00 1.04 4.33
C CYS A 9 5.46 2.02 5.40
N LEU A 10 5.62 3.29 5.02
CA LEU A 10 6.00 4.39 5.90
C LEU A 10 4.85 5.41 5.95
N ASP A 11 4.16 5.47 7.09
CA ASP A 11 3.16 6.51 7.35
C ASP A 11 3.89 7.81 7.69
N ILE A 12 3.65 8.89 6.92
CA ILE A 12 4.33 10.18 7.07
C ILE A 12 3.41 11.18 7.76
N LYS A 13 3.91 11.79 8.81
CA LYS A 13 3.29 12.92 9.51
C LYS A 13 4.33 14.00 9.76
N ASP A 14 4.05 15.22 9.28
CA ASP A 14 4.93 16.36 9.44
C ASP A 14 6.40 16.09 9.06
N GLY A 15 6.61 15.32 7.98
CA GLY A 15 7.94 14.95 7.47
C GLY A 15 8.66 13.85 8.26
N ARG A 16 8.02 13.22 9.23
CA ARG A 16 8.56 12.10 10.03
C ARG A 16 7.77 10.83 9.75
N THR A 17 8.45 9.69 9.83
CA THR A 17 7.76 8.40 9.82
C THR A 17 7.12 8.17 11.18
N VAL A 18 5.85 7.82 11.18
CA VAL A 18 5.09 7.51 12.39
C VAL A 18 4.42 6.15 12.28
N LYS A 19 4.14 5.52 13.40
CA LYS A 19 3.31 4.32 13.45
C LYS A 19 2.42 4.33 14.69
N GLY A 20 1.14 4.00 14.48
CA GLY A 20 0.16 3.82 15.53
C GLY A 20 -0.57 2.49 15.39
N VAL A 21 -1.36 2.13 16.38
CA VAL A 21 -2.33 1.03 16.32
C VAL A 21 -3.69 1.66 15.98
N ASN A 22 -4.36 1.14 14.94
CA ASN A 22 -5.66 1.66 14.47
C ASN A 22 -5.68 3.19 14.26
N PHE A 23 -4.59 3.75 13.71
CA PHE A 23 -4.42 5.19 13.48
C PHE A 23 -4.45 6.07 14.76
N ALA A 24 -4.35 5.47 15.95
CA ALA A 24 -4.25 6.13 17.23
C ALA A 24 -2.86 5.97 17.86
N GLU A 25 -2.53 6.82 18.84
CA GLU A 25 -1.26 6.77 19.60
C GLU A 25 -0.01 6.71 18.70
N LEU A 26 0.07 7.64 17.73
CA LEU A 26 1.19 7.72 16.79
C LEU A 26 2.52 7.91 17.52
N ARG A 27 3.47 7.00 17.27
CA ARG A 27 4.86 7.07 17.76
C ARG A 27 5.78 7.37 16.61
N ASP A 28 6.80 8.18 16.84
CA ASP A 28 7.87 8.43 15.87
C ASP A 28 8.63 7.13 15.62
N ALA A 29 8.75 6.75 14.34
CA ALA A 29 9.49 5.56 13.90
C ALA A 29 10.82 5.91 13.22
N GLY A 30 11.13 7.20 13.02
CA GLY A 30 12.41 7.66 12.48
C GLY A 30 12.31 8.56 11.25
N ASP A 31 13.47 8.86 10.69
CA ASP A 31 13.58 9.64 9.46
C ASP A 31 13.18 8.80 8.25
N PRO A 32 12.23 9.26 7.39
CA PRO A 32 11.75 8.48 6.25
C PRO A 32 12.82 8.21 5.19
N ILE A 33 13.81 9.11 5.02
CA ILE A 33 14.89 8.94 4.03
C ILE A 33 15.87 7.86 4.51
N GLU A 34 16.21 7.87 5.79
CA GLU A 34 17.09 6.85 6.38
C GLU A 34 16.44 5.49 6.37
N LEU A 35 15.14 5.40 6.71
CA LEU A 35 14.38 4.15 6.67
C LEU A 35 14.22 3.63 5.24
N ALA A 36 13.96 4.51 4.26
CA ALA A 36 13.90 4.13 2.85
C ALA A 36 15.21 3.49 2.38
N ALA A 37 16.34 4.14 2.68
CA ALA A 37 17.66 3.63 2.34
C ALA A 37 17.96 2.28 3.03
N LEU A 38 17.59 2.14 4.30
CA LEU A 38 17.75 0.90 5.05
C LEU A 38 16.95 -0.25 4.43
N TYR A 39 15.66 -0.02 4.10
CA TYR A 39 14.82 -1.07 3.52
C TYR A 39 15.26 -1.44 2.11
N ALA A 40 15.68 -0.47 1.29
CA ALA A 40 16.25 -0.75 -0.01
C ALA A 40 17.52 -1.62 0.10
N LEU A 41 18.41 -1.30 1.05
CA LEU A 41 19.61 -2.09 1.33
C LEU A 41 19.29 -3.51 1.85
N GLN A 42 18.22 -3.66 2.64
CA GLN A 42 17.71 -4.94 3.11
C GLN A 42 17.00 -5.76 2.02
N GLY A 43 16.87 -5.23 0.80
CA GLY A 43 16.28 -5.92 -0.33
C GLY A 43 14.75 -5.85 -0.38
N ALA A 44 14.13 -4.80 0.15
CA ALA A 44 12.73 -4.51 -0.16
C ALA A 44 12.53 -4.42 -1.68
N ASP A 45 11.38 -4.87 -2.17
CA ASP A 45 11.10 -4.86 -3.61
C ASP A 45 10.50 -3.54 -4.08
N GLU A 46 9.79 -2.86 -3.19
CA GLU A 46 9.12 -1.58 -3.41
C GLU A 46 8.89 -0.92 -2.04
N LEU A 47 8.67 0.40 -1.99
CA LEU A 47 8.25 1.11 -0.78
C LEU A 47 6.92 1.83 -1.02
N VAL A 48 6.15 2.02 0.05
CA VAL A 48 4.95 2.85 0.05
C VAL A 48 5.09 3.93 1.11
N PHE A 49 4.83 5.19 0.72
CA PHE A 49 4.78 6.34 1.61
C PHE A 49 3.35 6.89 1.63
N LEU A 50 2.74 6.96 2.80
CA LEU A 50 1.38 7.47 2.98
C LEU A 50 1.42 8.73 3.85
N ASP A 51 1.18 9.91 3.24
CA ASP A 51 0.99 11.13 4.01
C ASP A 51 -0.39 11.12 4.66
N ILE A 52 -0.41 10.94 5.98
CA ILE A 52 -1.64 10.87 6.79
C ILE A 52 -2.12 12.26 7.25
N THR A 53 -1.40 13.33 6.90
CA THR A 53 -1.71 14.71 7.28
C THR A 53 -1.93 15.64 6.09
N ALA A 54 -2.08 15.09 4.88
CA ALA A 54 -2.11 15.83 3.64
C ALA A 54 -3.13 17.00 3.66
N THR A 55 -2.60 18.22 3.76
CA THR A 55 -3.29 19.49 3.52
C THR A 55 -2.62 20.19 2.36
N VAL A 56 -3.28 21.19 1.77
CA VAL A 56 -2.75 21.95 0.62
C VAL A 56 -1.37 22.56 0.95
N GLU A 57 -1.18 23.07 2.17
CA GLU A 57 0.08 23.69 2.60
C GLU A 57 1.24 22.70 2.76
N LYS A 58 0.94 21.43 3.04
CA LYS A 58 1.96 20.39 3.28
C LYS A 58 2.45 19.69 2.01
N ARG A 59 1.81 19.91 0.85
CA ARG A 59 2.18 19.29 -0.43
C ARG A 59 3.59 19.61 -0.88
N LYS A 60 4.04 20.86 -0.66
CA LYS A 60 5.41 21.26 -1.00
C LYS A 60 6.43 20.45 -0.18
N THR A 61 6.19 20.28 1.11
CA THR A 61 7.04 19.48 1.99
C THR A 61 7.09 18.01 1.55
N LEU A 62 5.95 17.46 1.13
CA LEU A 62 5.89 16.08 0.61
C LEU A 62 6.68 15.92 -0.69
N SER A 63 6.55 16.86 -1.66
CA SER A 63 7.29 16.77 -2.92
C SER A 63 8.80 16.90 -2.73
N GLU A 64 9.26 17.74 -1.82
CA GLU A 64 10.68 17.84 -1.44
C GLU A 64 11.19 16.55 -0.79
N LEU A 65 10.37 15.91 0.06
CA LEU A 65 10.69 14.62 0.66
C LEU A 65 10.78 13.52 -0.41
N VAL A 66 9.80 13.45 -1.32
CA VAL A 66 9.79 12.51 -2.45
C VAL A 66 11.06 12.64 -3.28
N ASN A 67 11.47 13.86 -3.62
CA ASN A 67 12.69 14.11 -4.36
C ASN A 67 13.94 13.60 -3.63
N LYS A 68 14.06 13.86 -2.32
CA LYS A 68 15.18 13.35 -1.51
C LYS A 68 15.21 11.83 -1.45
N ILE A 69 14.06 11.17 -1.33
CA ILE A 69 13.94 9.71 -1.33
C ILE A 69 14.37 9.16 -2.69
N ALA A 70 13.87 9.71 -3.80
CA ALA A 70 14.20 9.28 -5.16
C ALA A 70 15.71 9.30 -5.45
N HIS A 71 16.44 10.27 -4.88
CA HIS A 71 17.90 10.32 -5.00
C HIS A 71 18.65 9.34 -4.08
N LYS A 72 17.95 8.73 -3.13
CA LYS A 72 18.58 7.89 -2.10
C LYS A 72 18.39 6.39 -2.32
N ILE A 73 17.34 5.99 -3.03
CA ILE A 73 16.99 4.58 -3.27
C ILE A 73 16.96 4.26 -4.76
N ASN A 74 17.09 2.99 -5.10
CA ASN A 74 17.08 2.46 -6.47
C ASN A 74 15.97 1.42 -6.70
N ILE A 75 14.99 1.36 -5.81
CA ILE A 75 13.81 0.52 -5.92
C ILE A 75 12.56 1.40 -6.13
N PRO A 76 11.51 0.89 -6.80
CA PRO A 76 10.30 1.65 -7.03
C PRO A 76 9.62 2.06 -5.72
N PHE A 77 8.92 3.19 -5.75
CA PHE A 77 8.10 3.57 -4.62
C PHE A 77 6.81 4.28 -5.03
N THR A 78 5.80 4.05 -4.20
CA THR A 78 4.45 4.63 -4.33
C THR A 78 4.25 5.70 -3.28
N VAL A 79 3.63 6.82 -3.67
CA VAL A 79 3.25 7.91 -2.76
C VAL A 79 1.74 8.03 -2.70
N GLY A 80 1.18 8.05 -1.49
CA GLY A 80 -0.24 8.24 -1.24
C GLY A 80 -0.51 9.33 -0.20
N GLY A 81 -1.78 9.73 -0.12
CA GLY A 81 -2.25 10.76 0.81
C GLY A 81 -2.65 12.06 0.12
N GLY A 82 -3.92 12.43 0.22
CA GLY A 82 -4.46 13.71 -0.22
C GLY A 82 -4.45 14.01 -1.72
N ILE A 83 -4.09 13.08 -2.58
CA ILE A 83 -4.03 13.25 -4.05
C ILE A 83 -5.45 13.34 -4.62
N LYS A 84 -5.73 14.41 -5.38
CA LYS A 84 -7.07 14.70 -5.94
C LYS A 84 -7.04 15.21 -7.38
N THR A 85 -5.93 15.78 -7.83
CA THR A 85 -5.81 16.46 -9.12
C THR A 85 -4.67 15.90 -9.96
N GLU A 86 -4.71 16.10 -11.27
CA GLU A 86 -3.61 15.74 -12.18
C GLU A 86 -2.31 16.50 -11.85
N GLU A 87 -2.45 17.73 -11.33
CA GLU A 87 -1.29 18.49 -10.88
C GLU A 87 -0.60 17.84 -9.68
N ASP A 88 -1.38 17.32 -8.70
CA ASP A 88 -0.83 16.56 -7.58
C ASP A 88 -0.02 15.36 -8.08
N VAL A 89 -0.58 14.60 -9.03
CA VAL A 89 0.08 13.44 -9.63
C VAL A 89 1.36 13.85 -10.37
N SER A 90 1.25 14.86 -11.24
CA SER A 90 2.37 15.36 -12.04
C SER A 90 3.54 15.78 -11.16
N VAL A 91 3.29 16.53 -10.10
CA VAL A 91 4.31 16.98 -9.15
C VAL A 91 5.02 15.80 -8.49
N LEU A 92 4.29 14.79 -8.02
CA LEU A 92 4.89 13.64 -7.35
C LEU A 92 5.73 12.78 -8.31
N LEU A 93 5.23 12.49 -9.51
CA LEU A 93 5.97 11.72 -10.52
C LEU A 93 7.21 12.47 -11.03
N GLN A 94 7.12 13.78 -11.25
CA GLN A 94 8.27 14.61 -11.64
C GLN A 94 9.34 14.69 -10.54
N ASN A 95 8.96 14.53 -9.29
CA ASN A 95 9.91 14.46 -8.17
C ASN A 95 10.45 13.04 -7.91
N GLY A 96 10.08 12.07 -8.75
CA GLY A 96 10.70 10.74 -8.78
C GLY A 96 9.87 9.61 -8.17
N ALA A 97 8.61 9.84 -7.77
CA ALA A 97 7.72 8.74 -7.45
C ALA A 97 7.41 7.90 -8.70
N ASP A 98 7.37 6.58 -8.58
CA ASP A 98 7.01 5.69 -9.69
C ASP A 98 5.50 5.53 -9.81
N LYS A 99 4.81 5.56 -8.68
CA LYS A 99 3.35 5.36 -8.60
C LYS A 99 2.73 6.32 -7.59
N ILE A 100 1.46 6.58 -7.77
CA ILE A 100 0.62 7.27 -6.80
C ILE A 100 -0.48 6.35 -6.27
N SER A 101 -0.88 6.56 -5.02
CA SER A 101 -1.99 5.82 -4.40
C SER A 101 -3.14 6.76 -4.06
N ILE A 102 -4.32 6.43 -4.56
CA ILE A 102 -5.58 7.18 -4.33
C ILE A 102 -6.60 6.29 -3.64
N ASN A 103 -7.41 6.86 -2.75
CA ASN A 103 -8.44 6.16 -1.98
C ASN A 103 -9.76 6.96 -2.02
N THR A 104 -10.12 7.66 -0.97
CA THR A 104 -11.41 8.39 -0.81
C THR A 104 -11.71 9.32 -1.98
N ALA A 105 -10.72 10.03 -2.52
CA ALA A 105 -10.92 10.92 -3.66
C ALA A 105 -11.43 10.17 -4.90
N ALA A 106 -10.86 9.00 -5.16
CA ALA A 106 -11.28 8.13 -6.29
C ALA A 106 -12.68 7.55 -6.09
N TYR A 107 -13.07 7.25 -4.86
CA TYR A 107 -14.44 6.79 -4.56
C TYR A 107 -15.47 7.91 -4.77
N MET A 108 -15.16 9.12 -4.31
CA MET A 108 -16.05 10.29 -4.44
C MET A 108 -16.17 10.77 -5.90
N ASP A 109 -15.09 10.70 -6.67
CA ASP A 109 -15.07 10.98 -8.10
C ASP A 109 -14.27 9.90 -8.85
N PRO A 110 -14.92 8.81 -9.30
CA PRO A 110 -14.23 7.76 -10.03
C PRO A 110 -13.61 8.19 -11.36
N THR A 111 -13.99 9.33 -11.90
CA THR A 111 -13.44 9.82 -13.18
C THR A 111 -11.97 10.16 -13.09
N ILE A 112 -11.45 10.48 -11.89
CA ILE A 112 -10.03 10.77 -11.69
C ILE A 112 -9.15 9.54 -11.98
N ILE A 113 -9.63 8.32 -11.73
CA ILE A 113 -8.89 7.10 -12.06
C ILE A 113 -8.63 7.05 -13.57
N LYS A 114 -9.70 7.27 -14.36
CA LYS A 114 -9.59 7.27 -15.82
C LYS A 114 -8.69 8.38 -16.35
N SER A 115 -8.79 9.58 -15.75
CA SER A 115 -7.93 10.71 -16.11
C SER A 115 -6.48 10.44 -15.81
N PHE A 116 -6.16 9.95 -14.62
CA PHE A 116 -4.79 9.64 -14.23
C PHE A 116 -4.20 8.49 -15.06
N ALA A 117 -4.97 7.41 -15.26
CA ALA A 117 -4.53 6.30 -16.12
C ALA A 117 -4.25 6.72 -17.56
N LYS A 118 -5.09 7.62 -18.11
CA LYS A 118 -4.89 8.15 -19.48
C LYS A 118 -3.64 9.01 -19.60
N ASN A 119 -3.39 9.87 -18.61
CA ASN A 119 -2.33 10.89 -18.71
C ASN A 119 -0.97 10.39 -18.21
N PHE A 120 -0.95 9.47 -17.23
CA PHE A 120 0.28 8.99 -16.59
C PHE A 120 0.51 7.48 -16.76
N GLY A 121 -0.43 6.76 -17.38
CA GLY A 121 -0.39 5.31 -17.52
C GLY A 121 -1.01 4.57 -16.32
N SER A 122 -1.73 3.47 -16.60
CA SER A 122 -2.36 2.63 -15.57
C SER A 122 -1.35 2.12 -14.53
N GLN A 123 -0.13 1.78 -14.95
CA GLN A 123 0.94 1.30 -14.07
C GLN A 123 1.33 2.28 -12.97
N SER A 124 1.05 3.58 -13.14
CA SER A 124 1.33 4.62 -12.13
C SER A 124 0.17 4.83 -11.14
N VAL A 125 -0.99 4.17 -11.35
CA VAL A 125 -2.20 4.38 -10.55
C VAL A 125 -2.49 3.18 -9.68
N VAL A 126 -2.26 3.32 -8.37
CA VAL A 126 -2.62 2.34 -7.34
C VAL A 126 -3.92 2.78 -6.68
N LEU A 127 -4.97 1.95 -6.73
CA LEU A 127 -6.16 2.19 -5.94
C LEU A 127 -6.00 1.57 -4.55
N ALA A 128 -5.96 2.39 -3.51
CA ALA A 128 -6.05 1.92 -2.13
C ALA A 128 -7.52 1.72 -1.74
N ILE A 129 -7.80 0.59 -1.11
CA ILE A 129 -9.13 0.24 -0.59
C ILE A 129 -8.99 -0.15 0.88
N ASP A 130 -9.55 0.64 1.77
CA ASP A 130 -9.78 0.21 3.15
C ASP A 130 -11.05 -0.62 3.17
N THR A 131 -10.97 -1.85 3.65
CA THR A 131 -12.10 -2.80 3.64
C THR A 131 -12.31 -3.44 5.00
N LYS A 132 -13.55 -3.74 5.32
CA LYS A 132 -13.93 -4.42 6.55
C LYS A 132 -15.01 -5.47 6.27
N CYS A 133 -14.79 -6.67 6.84
CA CYS A 133 -15.82 -7.70 6.88
C CYS A 133 -16.80 -7.36 8.01
N GLU A 134 -18.07 -7.25 7.66
CA GLU A 134 -19.15 -6.96 8.60
C GLU A 134 -19.83 -8.24 9.10
N ALA A 135 -20.76 -8.09 10.03
CA ALA A 135 -21.45 -9.23 10.68
C ALA A 135 -22.29 -10.06 9.70
N ASP A 136 -22.65 -9.51 8.55
CA ASP A 136 -23.34 -10.19 7.45
C ASP A 136 -22.42 -11.05 6.56
N GLY A 137 -21.11 -11.06 6.87
CA GLY A 137 -20.10 -11.82 6.14
C GLY A 137 -19.63 -11.15 4.84
N HIS A 138 -20.07 -9.93 4.55
CA HIS A 138 -19.67 -9.19 3.36
C HIS A 138 -18.55 -8.17 3.65
N TRP A 139 -17.70 -7.95 2.65
CA TRP A 139 -16.61 -6.98 2.70
C TRP A 139 -17.06 -5.65 2.07
N TYR A 140 -17.08 -4.60 2.88
CA TYR A 140 -17.48 -3.25 2.47
C TYR A 140 -16.31 -2.29 2.40
N VAL A 141 -16.39 -1.33 1.46
CA VAL A 141 -15.43 -0.23 1.34
C VAL A 141 -15.63 0.76 2.48
N TYR A 142 -14.52 1.22 3.05
CA TYR A 142 -14.47 2.29 4.03
C TYR A 142 -13.68 3.47 3.48
N LEU A 143 -14.07 4.67 3.87
CA LEU A 143 -13.47 5.94 3.44
C LEU A 143 -12.86 6.68 4.63
N ASN A 144 -12.10 7.74 4.31
CA ASN A 144 -11.54 8.66 5.29
C ASN A 144 -10.69 7.95 6.36
N GLY A 145 -9.84 6.99 5.93
CA GLY A 145 -8.99 6.21 6.84
C GLY A 145 -9.83 5.33 7.77
N GLY A 146 -10.83 4.65 7.22
CA GLY A 146 -11.67 3.69 7.94
C GLY A 146 -12.78 4.28 8.80
N ARG A 147 -13.00 5.59 8.73
CA ARG A 147 -13.99 6.28 9.60
C ARG A 147 -15.41 6.27 9.06
N GLN A 148 -15.59 6.02 7.78
CA GLN A 148 -16.88 6.10 7.12
C GLN A 148 -17.14 4.83 6.33
N LYS A 149 -18.13 4.03 6.77
CA LYS A 149 -18.63 2.88 6.02
C LYS A 149 -19.39 3.36 4.78
N THR A 150 -19.28 2.60 3.70
CA THR A 150 -20.15 2.74 2.51
C THR A 150 -21.04 1.49 2.37
N ASP A 151 -22.02 1.56 1.49
CA ASP A 151 -22.85 0.40 1.13
C ASP A 151 -22.30 -0.39 -0.07
N THR A 152 -21.09 -0.03 -0.53
CA THR A 152 -20.45 -0.64 -1.71
C THR A 152 -19.59 -1.82 -1.30
N LEU A 153 -19.80 -2.95 -1.95
CA LEU A 153 -18.96 -4.13 -1.78
C LEU A 153 -17.54 -3.88 -2.32
N THR A 154 -16.54 -4.38 -1.61
CA THR A 154 -15.13 -4.25 -2.00
C THR A 154 -14.86 -4.81 -3.41
N THR A 155 -15.47 -5.94 -3.74
CA THR A 155 -15.33 -6.59 -5.05
C THR A 155 -15.90 -5.76 -6.20
N GLU A 156 -17.04 -5.11 -5.97
CA GLU A 156 -17.68 -4.23 -6.96
C GLU A 156 -16.85 -2.97 -7.21
N TRP A 157 -16.38 -2.34 -6.13
CA TRP A 157 -15.53 -1.15 -6.24
C TRP A 157 -14.20 -1.45 -6.91
N ALA A 158 -13.51 -2.51 -6.50
CA ALA A 158 -12.25 -2.91 -7.09
C ALA A 158 -12.39 -3.18 -8.60
N LYS A 159 -13.44 -3.93 -9.01
CA LYS A 159 -13.72 -4.18 -10.42
C LYS A 159 -13.94 -2.87 -11.18
N LYS A 160 -14.82 -1.99 -10.68
CA LYS A 160 -15.12 -0.70 -11.32
C LYS A 160 -13.85 0.15 -11.48
N ALA A 161 -12.98 0.18 -10.48
CA ALA A 161 -11.75 0.95 -10.54
C ALA A 161 -10.75 0.40 -11.57
N VAL A 162 -10.64 -0.93 -11.68
CA VAL A 162 -9.81 -1.59 -12.72
C VAL A 162 -10.37 -1.30 -14.11
N ASP A 163 -11.70 -1.39 -14.31
CA ASP A 163 -12.34 -1.03 -15.57
C ASP A 163 -12.12 0.46 -15.94
N LEU A 164 -11.89 1.33 -14.97
CA LEU A 164 -11.54 2.75 -15.17
C LEU A 164 -10.05 2.99 -15.40
N GLY A 165 -9.19 1.99 -15.18
CA GLY A 165 -7.77 2.06 -15.50
C GLY A 165 -6.82 2.01 -14.29
N ALA A 166 -7.28 1.67 -13.09
CA ALA A 166 -6.38 1.37 -11.99
C ALA A 166 -5.48 0.19 -12.36
N GLY A 167 -4.17 0.36 -12.23
CA GLY A 167 -3.19 -0.65 -12.62
C GLY A 167 -2.78 -1.58 -11.49
N GLU A 168 -3.15 -1.27 -10.25
CA GLU A 168 -2.84 -2.08 -9.06
C GLU A 168 -3.82 -1.77 -7.93
N ILE A 169 -4.13 -2.74 -7.07
CA ILE A 169 -4.98 -2.58 -5.89
C ILE A 169 -4.15 -2.76 -4.63
N LEU A 170 -4.15 -1.77 -3.74
CA LEU A 170 -3.66 -1.87 -2.37
C LEU A 170 -4.85 -2.13 -1.44
N LEU A 171 -5.00 -3.37 -1.01
CA LEU A 171 -6.14 -3.83 -0.19
C LEU A 171 -5.76 -3.88 1.28
N THR A 172 -6.29 -2.98 2.10
CA THR A 172 -6.07 -2.95 3.54
C THR A 172 -7.27 -3.48 4.29
N SER A 173 -7.09 -4.62 4.98
CA SER A 173 -8.13 -5.17 5.85
C SER A 173 -8.12 -4.50 7.23
N MET A 174 -9.19 -3.76 7.55
CA MET A 174 -9.35 -3.11 8.86
C MET A 174 -9.53 -4.10 10.01
N ASN A 175 -10.10 -5.30 9.75
CA ASN A 175 -10.23 -6.34 10.76
C ASN A 175 -8.86 -6.89 11.20
N HIS A 176 -7.84 -6.79 10.32
CA HIS A 176 -6.52 -7.38 10.54
C HIS A 176 -5.43 -6.34 10.82
N ASP A 177 -5.63 -5.08 10.41
CA ASP A 177 -4.60 -4.05 10.54
C ASP A 177 -4.19 -3.82 12.00
N GLY A 178 -2.87 -3.85 12.24
CA GLY A 178 -2.27 -3.73 13.56
C GLY A 178 -2.34 -4.98 14.45
N THR A 179 -3.12 -6.01 14.07
CA THR A 179 -3.32 -7.22 14.91
C THR A 179 -2.15 -8.18 14.91
N LYS A 180 -1.35 -8.21 13.84
CA LYS A 180 -0.28 -9.20 13.60
C LYS A 180 -0.77 -10.66 13.58
N GLN A 181 -2.04 -10.90 13.26
CA GLN A 181 -2.66 -12.24 13.27
C GLN A 181 -2.84 -12.84 11.87
N GLY A 182 -2.22 -12.27 10.87
CA GLY A 182 -2.30 -12.70 9.47
C GLY A 182 -3.17 -11.77 8.62
N PHE A 183 -2.97 -11.87 7.31
CA PHE A 183 -3.72 -11.09 6.32
C PHE A 183 -5.13 -11.64 6.09
N ALA A 184 -6.03 -10.84 5.54
CA ALA A 184 -7.37 -11.27 5.10
C ALA A 184 -7.26 -12.11 3.84
N LEU A 185 -7.16 -13.44 3.98
CA LEU A 185 -6.87 -14.34 2.87
C LEU A 185 -8.03 -14.49 1.89
N ASP A 186 -9.26 -14.53 2.37
CA ASP A 186 -10.49 -14.75 1.61
C ASP A 186 -10.76 -13.64 0.60
N ILE A 187 -10.83 -12.39 1.04
CA ILE A 187 -11.05 -11.23 0.17
C ILE A 187 -9.87 -11.00 -0.77
N THR A 188 -8.64 -11.22 -0.28
CA THR A 188 -7.44 -11.12 -1.11
C THR A 188 -7.47 -12.14 -2.24
N ALA A 189 -7.78 -13.42 -1.95
CA ALA A 189 -7.90 -14.49 -2.94
C ALA A 189 -9.04 -14.20 -3.94
N THR A 190 -10.16 -13.66 -3.47
CA THR A 190 -11.30 -13.29 -4.31
C THR A 190 -10.90 -12.23 -5.35
N LEU A 191 -10.24 -11.16 -4.92
CA LEU A 191 -9.78 -10.11 -5.84
C LEU A 191 -8.67 -10.61 -6.76
N SER A 192 -7.65 -11.31 -6.23
CA SER A 192 -6.54 -11.83 -7.02
C SER A 192 -6.99 -12.84 -8.10
N SER A 193 -8.09 -13.54 -7.86
CA SER A 193 -8.62 -14.51 -8.84
C SER A 193 -9.55 -13.89 -9.87
N SER A 194 -10.12 -12.71 -9.60
CA SER A 194 -11.16 -12.08 -10.44
C SER A 194 -10.67 -10.86 -11.22
N LEU A 195 -9.55 -10.26 -10.82
CA LEU A 195 -9.04 -9.05 -11.45
C LEU A 195 -7.73 -9.31 -12.20
N PRO A 196 -7.51 -8.63 -13.36
CA PRO A 196 -6.32 -8.79 -14.17
C PRO A 196 -5.12 -7.92 -13.72
N VAL A 197 -5.20 -7.30 -12.56
CA VAL A 197 -4.18 -6.40 -12.01
C VAL A 197 -3.60 -6.97 -10.72
N PRO A 198 -2.35 -6.63 -10.36
CA PRO A 198 -1.74 -7.07 -9.12
C PRO A 198 -2.52 -6.62 -7.88
N ILE A 199 -2.56 -7.49 -6.87
CA ILE A 199 -3.15 -7.21 -5.56
C ILE A 199 -2.05 -7.16 -4.51
N ILE A 200 -1.93 -6.02 -3.83
CA ILE A 200 -1.07 -5.81 -2.65
C ILE A 200 -1.93 -6.04 -1.40
N ALA A 201 -1.66 -7.09 -0.66
CA ALA A 201 -2.33 -7.33 0.62
C ALA A 201 -1.72 -6.49 1.74
N SER A 202 -2.56 -5.85 2.54
CA SER A 202 -2.17 -4.99 3.66
C SER A 202 -3.05 -5.24 4.88
N GLY A 203 -2.44 -5.09 6.07
CA GLY A 203 -3.10 -5.31 7.36
C GLY A 203 -2.96 -6.75 7.86
N GLY A 204 -2.32 -6.94 9.04
CA GLY A 204 -2.23 -8.21 9.74
C GLY A 204 -0.90 -8.96 9.65
N GLY A 205 0.03 -8.54 8.81
CA GLY A 205 1.35 -9.15 8.73
C GLY A 205 2.09 -9.11 10.08
N GLY A 206 2.48 -10.27 10.61
CA GLY A 206 3.15 -10.38 11.91
C GLY A 206 4.39 -11.26 11.86
N VAL A 207 4.26 -12.48 11.34
CA VAL A 207 5.35 -13.46 11.24
C VAL A 207 5.49 -14.00 9.82
N SER A 208 6.62 -14.64 9.50
CA SER A 208 6.93 -15.09 8.13
C SER A 208 5.88 -16.03 7.53
N SER A 209 5.20 -16.86 8.35
CA SER A 209 4.14 -17.74 7.86
C SER A 209 2.93 -16.96 7.30
N HIS A 210 2.60 -15.79 7.85
CA HIS A 210 1.50 -14.96 7.33
C HIS A 210 1.77 -14.51 5.89
N PHE A 211 3.03 -14.22 5.55
CA PHE A 211 3.43 -13.88 4.18
C PHE A 211 3.36 -15.10 3.25
N TYR A 212 3.74 -16.27 3.75
CA TYR A 212 3.56 -17.52 2.99
C TYR A 212 2.07 -17.77 2.69
N ASP A 213 1.20 -17.64 3.69
CA ASP A 213 -0.23 -17.88 3.55
C ASP A 213 -0.89 -16.87 2.58
N VAL A 214 -0.52 -15.60 2.63
CA VAL A 214 -1.09 -14.59 1.72
C VAL A 214 -0.63 -14.77 0.28
N PHE A 215 0.57 -15.31 0.05
CA PHE A 215 1.07 -15.60 -1.30
C PHE A 215 0.53 -16.91 -1.88
N THR A 216 0.20 -17.89 -1.02
CA THR A 216 -0.33 -19.19 -1.44
C THR A 216 -1.86 -19.20 -1.43
N THR A 217 -2.47 -19.13 -0.26
CA THR A 217 -3.93 -19.15 -0.08
C THR A 217 -4.56 -17.85 -0.54
N GLY A 218 -4.00 -16.70 -0.14
CA GLY A 218 -4.48 -15.37 -0.54
C GLY A 218 -4.19 -15.01 -1.99
N LYS A 219 -3.22 -15.68 -2.64
CA LYS A 219 -2.78 -15.44 -4.04
C LYS A 219 -2.32 -14.01 -4.32
N ALA A 220 -2.00 -13.23 -3.30
CA ALA A 220 -1.51 -11.87 -3.46
C ALA A 220 -0.24 -11.81 -4.34
N ASP A 221 -0.03 -10.68 -5.03
CA ASP A 221 1.17 -10.41 -5.81
C ASP A 221 2.23 -9.67 -5.01
N ALA A 222 1.79 -8.99 -3.96
CA ALA A 222 2.65 -8.32 -3.00
C ALA A 222 2.03 -8.35 -1.60
N ALA A 223 2.88 -8.22 -0.58
CA ALA A 223 2.47 -8.07 0.81
C ALA A 223 3.11 -6.82 1.41
N LEU A 224 2.28 -5.94 1.96
CA LEU A 224 2.68 -4.70 2.59
C LEU A 224 2.61 -4.84 4.10
N ALA A 225 3.67 -4.41 4.80
CA ALA A 225 3.70 -4.34 6.25
C ALA A 225 4.53 -3.13 6.72
N ALA A 226 4.30 -2.69 7.94
CA ALA A 226 4.94 -1.52 8.52
C ALA A 226 5.62 -1.83 9.86
N SER A 227 4.85 -2.00 10.93
CA SER A 227 5.34 -2.08 12.31
C SER A 227 6.39 -3.15 12.54
N ILE A 228 6.24 -4.32 11.96
CA ILE A 228 7.19 -5.44 12.13
C ILE A 228 8.58 -5.11 11.60
N PHE A 229 8.68 -4.29 10.54
CA PHE A 229 9.93 -3.82 9.99
C PHE A 229 10.47 -2.63 10.78
N HIS A 230 9.63 -1.66 11.14
CA HIS A 230 10.04 -0.48 11.90
C HIS A 230 10.58 -0.84 13.28
N TYR A 231 9.96 -1.80 13.96
CA TYR A 231 10.38 -2.25 15.29
C TYR A 231 11.35 -3.43 15.26
N LYS A 232 11.87 -3.79 14.06
CA LYS A 232 12.85 -4.85 13.84
C LYS A 232 12.41 -6.22 14.40
N GLU A 233 11.11 -6.48 14.39
CA GLU A 233 10.53 -7.76 14.82
C GLU A 233 10.78 -8.85 13.76
N LEU A 234 10.86 -8.44 12.48
CA LEU A 234 11.18 -9.32 11.36
C LEU A 234 12.08 -8.57 10.38
N ALA A 235 13.23 -9.12 10.05
CA ALA A 235 14.09 -8.56 9.01
C ALA A 235 13.65 -8.99 7.61
N ILE A 236 13.73 -8.07 6.63
CA ILE A 236 13.33 -8.35 5.24
C ILE A 236 14.15 -9.50 4.63
N PRO A 237 15.49 -9.57 4.81
CA PRO A 237 16.28 -10.68 4.30
C PRO A 237 15.85 -12.04 4.88
N ASP A 238 15.56 -12.11 6.18
CA ASP A 238 15.13 -13.34 6.85
C ASP A 238 13.76 -13.80 6.33
N LEU A 239 12.82 -12.87 6.16
CA LEU A 239 11.53 -13.14 5.56
C LEU A 239 11.67 -13.70 4.14
N LYS A 240 12.48 -13.06 3.30
CA LYS A 240 12.70 -13.49 1.92
C LYS A 240 13.37 -14.86 1.84
N GLN A 241 14.35 -15.10 2.69
CA GLN A 241 14.99 -16.43 2.77
C GLN A 241 14.00 -17.51 3.21
N TYR A 242 13.14 -17.23 4.19
CA TYR A 242 12.06 -18.14 4.60
C TYR A 242 11.12 -18.46 3.43
N LEU A 243 10.64 -17.43 2.71
CA LEU A 243 9.73 -17.60 1.58
C LEU A 243 10.39 -18.38 0.43
N ASN A 244 11.65 -18.09 0.11
CA ASN A 244 12.41 -18.81 -0.90
C ASN A 244 12.55 -20.30 -0.54
N ASN A 245 12.87 -20.61 0.72
CA ASN A 245 12.96 -21.98 1.21
C ASN A 245 11.62 -22.74 1.15
N LYS A 246 10.50 -22.02 1.15
CA LYS A 246 9.14 -22.54 0.97
C LYS A 246 8.71 -22.63 -0.51
N GLY A 247 9.58 -22.29 -1.45
CA GLY A 247 9.29 -22.34 -2.88
C GLY A 247 8.47 -21.16 -3.43
N ILE A 248 8.32 -20.08 -2.66
CA ILE A 248 7.70 -18.86 -3.17
C ILE A 248 8.71 -18.15 -4.09
N PRO A 249 8.34 -17.79 -5.33
CA PRO A 249 9.21 -17.04 -6.22
C PRO A 249 9.42 -15.62 -5.66
N ILE A 250 10.59 -15.38 -5.09
CA ILE A 250 10.99 -14.11 -4.46
C ILE A 250 12.37 -13.70 -4.97
N ARG A 251 12.62 -12.38 -5.07
CA ARG A 251 13.95 -11.85 -5.38
C ARG A 251 14.76 -11.78 -4.07
N LEU A 252 15.91 -12.40 -4.02
CA LEU A 252 16.87 -12.32 -2.90
C LEU A 252 17.82 -11.14 -3.07
#